data_e8af6835b69de59f59b1bc5a5938705c
#
_entry.id   e8af6835b69de59f59b1bc5a5938705c
#
_cell.length_a   1.000
_cell.length_b   1.000
_cell.length_c   1.000
_cell.angle_alpha   90.00
_cell.angle_beta   90.00
_cell.angle_gamma   90.00
#
_symmetry.space_group_name_H-M   'P 1'
#
loop_
_entity.id
_entity.type
_entity.pdbx_description
1 polymer ?
#
loop_
_entity_poly.entity_id
_entity_poly.type
_entity_poly.pdbx_seq_one_letter_code
_entity_poly.pdbx_strand_id
1 'polypeptide(L)'
;MAARPARWTTPARSAIGRADRVQRAILSDAMIEKSLLHKGCRLSYFIEGHGPPVILVQGTAVSGGAWRPQLDALAQHFRCLWFDNRGYGKSLPLTPSLTVPQMGEDVLALMDAEEFATAHLIGHSLGGLIALSAASQARSRVLSLSLLNTFASGTVPTRIDRKLLWMTLRTQIGTLPMRRRAFVELVMPKPYLQQHNLDKLVEHLSALFGRELGSPPKVAMKQVLAMRKFDATPLLPGLAGLPTLVMSSRHDLLAPPSAGRLLAQALLGRYVELPDASHAAPIQCPELVNQHLLVHLGRASGAIG
;
A
#
# COMPACT_ATOMS: atom_id res chain seq x y z
N MET A 1 -23.34 -8.18 30.36
CA MET A 1 -23.50 -9.17 29.28
C MET A 1 -22.31 -8.97 28.32
N ALA A 2 -21.35 -9.88 28.37
CA ALA A 2 -20.11 -9.78 27.54
C ALA A 2 -20.36 -10.45 26.18
N ALA A 3 -20.14 -9.71 25.12
CA ALA A 3 -20.21 -10.22 23.74
C ALA A 3 -19.08 -11.23 23.49
N ARG A 4 -19.42 -12.42 23.01
CA ARG A 4 -18.47 -13.48 22.65
C ARG A 4 -17.67 -13.06 21.40
N PRO A 5 -16.36 -13.36 21.32
CA PRO A 5 -15.56 -13.12 20.12
C PRO A 5 -16.05 -14.00 18.97
N ALA A 6 -16.14 -13.41 17.77
CA ALA A 6 -16.48 -14.11 16.54
C ALA A 6 -15.44 -15.19 16.24
N ARG A 7 -15.90 -16.44 16.15
CA ARG A 7 -15.09 -17.56 15.66
C ARG A 7 -14.97 -17.44 14.14
N TRP A 8 -13.76 -17.45 13.62
CA TRP A 8 -13.49 -17.69 12.22
C TRP A 8 -13.97 -19.10 11.86
N THR A 9 -15.19 -19.20 11.37
CA THR A 9 -15.68 -20.42 10.74
C THR A 9 -15.35 -20.32 9.26
N THR A 10 -14.53 -21.25 8.78
CA THR A 10 -14.41 -21.54 7.34
C THR A 10 -15.81 -21.68 6.77
N PRO A 11 -16.22 -20.97 5.71
CA PRO A 11 -17.54 -21.14 5.16
C PRO A 11 -17.70 -22.57 4.66
N ALA A 12 -18.75 -23.25 5.15
CA ALA A 12 -19.15 -24.54 4.68
C ALA A 12 -19.31 -24.49 3.16
N ARG A 13 -18.77 -25.47 2.44
CA ARG A 13 -18.95 -25.70 1.02
C ARG A 13 -20.42 -25.96 0.72
N SER A 14 -21.23 -24.92 0.63
CA SER A 14 -22.58 -25.01 0.08
C SER A 14 -22.48 -25.07 -1.44
N ALA A 15 -23.33 -25.92 -2.04
CA ALA A 15 -23.39 -26.23 -3.46
C ALA A 15 -23.59 -24.98 -4.32
N ILE A 16 -22.49 -24.34 -4.73
CA ILE A 16 -22.48 -23.34 -5.78
C ILE A 16 -22.65 -24.12 -7.10
N GLY A 17 -23.70 -23.82 -7.85
CA GLY A 17 -24.09 -24.52 -9.07
C GLY A 17 -22.94 -24.62 -10.09
N ARG A 18 -22.98 -25.65 -10.97
CA ARG A 18 -21.98 -25.90 -12.02
C ARG A 18 -21.74 -24.66 -12.90
N ALA A 19 -22.78 -23.86 -13.15
CA ALA A 19 -22.72 -22.61 -13.90
C ALA A 19 -21.83 -21.55 -13.21
N ASP A 20 -21.92 -21.39 -11.90
CA ASP A 20 -21.07 -20.47 -11.11
C ASP A 20 -19.60 -20.90 -11.10
N ARG A 21 -19.32 -22.19 -11.16
CA ARG A 21 -17.93 -22.70 -11.27
C ARG A 21 -17.34 -22.45 -12.66
N VAL A 22 -18.12 -22.59 -13.70
CA VAL A 22 -17.70 -22.29 -15.08
C VAL A 22 -17.53 -20.79 -15.26
N GLN A 23 -18.44 -19.97 -14.72
CA GLN A 23 -18.34 -18.51 -14.73
C GLN A 23 -17.11 -18.02 -13.95
N ARG A 24 -16.80 -18.60 -12.77
CA ARG A 24 -15.58 -18.30 -12.02
C ARG A 24 -14.31 -18.81 -12.69
N ALA A 25 -14.36 -19.92 -13.42
CA ALA A 25 -13.24 -20.41 -14.20
C ALA A 25 -12.95 -19.55 -15.44
N ILE A 26 -13.98 -18.92 -16.01
CA ILE A 26 -13.85 -17.98 -17.14
C ILE A 26 -13.37 -16.60 -16.63
N LEU A 27 -13.67 -16.23 -15.38
CA LEU A 27 -13.31 -14.93 -14.78
C LEU A 27 -12.01 -14.96 -13.93
N SER A 28 -11.35 -16.10 -13.79
CA SER A 28 -9.99 -16.17 -13.29
C SER A 28 -9.03 -15.81 -14.41
N ASP A 29 -8.97 -14.54 -14.79
CA ASP A 29 -7.82 -14.03 -15.53
C ASP A 29 -6.59 -14.33 -14.69
N ALA A 30 -5.81 -15.31 -15.15
CA ALA A 30 -4.61 -15.73 -14.47
C ALA A 30 -3.72 -14.51 -14.25
N MET A 31 -3.21 -14.33 -13.04
CA MET A 31 -2.21 -13.31 -12.71
C MET A 31 -1.08 -13.36 -13.74
N ILE A 32 -0.89 -12.27 -14.48
CA ILE A 32 0.14 -12.18 -15.54
C ILE A 32 1.33 -11.45 -14.95
N GLU A 33 2.47 -12.14 -14.86
CA GLU A 33 3.76 -11.53 -14.50
C GLU A 33 4.43 -10.96 -15.76
N LYS A 34 4.86 -9.70 -15.68
CA LYS A 34 5.54 -8.96 -16.76
C LYS A 34 6.77 -8.23 -16.22
N SER A 35 7.58 -7.69 -17.12
CA SER A 35 8.68 -6.82 -16.74
C SER A 35 8.92 -5.70 -17.76
N LEU A 36 9.36 -4.55 -17.26
CA LEU A 36 9.72 -3.36 -18.06
C LEU A 36 11.13 -2.90 -17.71
N LEU A 37 11.99 -2.72 -18.68
CA LEU A 37 13.27 -2.05 -18.45
C LEU A 37 13.07 -0.53 -18.49
N HIS A 38 13.22 0.13 -17.33
CA HIS A 38 13.07 1.58 -17.22
C HIS A 38 14.25 2.18 -16.45
N LYS A 39 14.98 3.11 -17.07
CA LYS A 39 16.12 3.82 -16.47
C LYS A 39 17.08 2.90 -15.69
N GLY A 40 17.50 1.81 -16.35
CA GLY A 40 18.48 0.87 -15.82
C GLY A 40 17.97 -0.11 -14.75
N CYS A 41 16.67 -0.09 -14.42
CA CYS A 41 16.02 -1.08 -13.56
C CYS A 41 15.01 -1.88 -14.38
N ARG A 42 15.04 -3.19 -14.27
CA ARG A 42 13.96 -4.06 -14.78
C ARG A 42 12.87 -4.12 -13.72
N LEU A 43 11.81 -3.35 -13.91
CA LEU A 43 10.63 -3.38 -13.03
C LEU A 43 9.85 -4.67 -13.26
N SER A 44 9.62 -5.44 -12.22
CA SER A 44 8.72 -6.60 -12.25
C SER A 44 7.35 -6.19 -11.76
N TYR A 45 6.32 -6.48 -12.53
CA TYR A 45 4.95 -6.12 -12.23
C TYR A 45 3.96 -7.22 -12.63
N PHE A 46 2.77 -7.12 -12.10
CA PHE A 46 1.71 -8.10 -12.25
C PHE A 46 0.41 -7.40 -12.60
N ILE A 47 -0.44 -8.11 -13.35
CA ILE A 47 -1.78 -7.64 -13.72
C ILE A 47 -2.79 -8.73 -13.41
N GLU A 48 -3.93 -8.34 -12.88
CA GLU A 48 -5.07 -9.21 -12.60
C GLU A 48 -6.37 -8.41 -12.71
N GLY A 49 -7.45 -9.08 -13.12
CA GLY A 49 -8.77 -8.47 -13.26
C GLY A 49 -8.97 -7.68 -14.55
N HIS A 50 -10.11 -7.04 -14.66
CA HIS A 50 -10.58 -6.30 -15.84
C HIS A 50 -11.37 -5.06 -15.41
N GLY A 51 -11.55 -4.10 -16.33
CA GLY A 51 -12.25 -2.85 -16.06
C GLY A 51 -11.30 -1.65 -15.97
N PRO A 52 -11.69 -0.56 -15.26
CA PRO A 52 -10.85 0.63 -15.14
C PRO A 52 -9.49 0.33 -14.49
N PRO A 53 -8.38 0.90 -15.02
CA PRO A 53 -7.05 0.63 -14.48
C PRO A 53 -6.85 1.17 -13.06
N VAL A 54 -6.27 0.34 -12.19
CA VAL A 54 -5.83 0.70 -10.83
C VAL A 54 -4.38 0.28 -10.65
N ILE A 55 -3.53 1.19 -10.21
CA ILE A 55 -2.12 0.90 -9.88
C ILE A 55 -1.92 0.98 -8.37
N LEU A 56 -1.38 -0.10 -7.80
CA LEU A 56 -1.13 -0.24 -6.37
C LEU A 56 0.37 -0.13 -6.08
N VAL A 57 0.74 0.90 -5.31
CA VAL A 57 2.13 1.26 -5.01
C VAL A 57 2.44 1.00 -3.55
N GLN A 58 3.37 0.08 -3.28
CA GLN A 58 3.73 -0.34 -1.93
C GLN A 58 4.68 0.63 -1.21
N GLY A 59 4.72 0.46 0.10
CA GLY A 59 5.62 1.17 1.01
C GLY A 59 7.07 0.67 0.98
N THR A 60 7.84 1.15 1.96
CA THR A 60 9.27 0.86 2.09
C THR A 60 9.52 -0.62 2.37
N ALA A 61 10.35 -1.26 1.55
CA ALA A 61 10.80 -2.65 1.71
C ALA A 61 9.65 -3.66 1.86
N VAL A 62 8.60 -3.46 1.07
CA VAL A 62 7.45 -4.36 0.98
C VAL A 62 7.26 -4.75 -0.48
N SER A 63 7.08 -6.06 -0.73
CA SER A 63 6.77 -6.60 -2.05
C SER A 63 5.38 -6.14 -2.53
N GLY A 64 5.23 -5.98 -3.83
CA GLY A 64 3.93 -5.74 -4.45
C GLY A 64 2.88 -6.79 -4.08
N GLY A 65 3.31 -8.04 -3.82
CA GLY A 65 2.44 -9.12 -3.35
C GLY A 65 1.72 -8.86 -2.02
N ALA A 66 2.19 -7.91 -1.21
CA ALA A 66 1.50 -7.52 0.02
C ALA A 66 0.15 -6.82 -0.23
N TRP A 67 -0.17 -6.48 -1.46
CA TRP A 67 -1.49 -6.02 -1.87
C TRP A 67 -2.52 -7.15 -2.02
N ARG A 68 -2.14 -8.43 -1.84
CA ARG A 68 -3.05 -9.57 -2.05
C ARG A 68 -4.41 -9.39 -1.36
N PRO A 69 -4.50 -8.93 -0.08
CA PRO A 69 -5.79 -8.73 0.57
C PRO A 69 -6.71 -7.69 -0.13
N GLN A 70 -6.13 -6.69 -0.83
CA GLN A 70 -6.88 -5.72 -1.62
C GLN A 70 -7.21 -6.25 -3.01
N LEU A 71 -6.27 -6.97 -3.63
CA LEU A 71 -6.45 -7.53 -4.98
C LEU A 71 -7.63 -8.50 -5.05
N ASP A 72 -7.82 -9.33 -4.02
CA ASP A 72 -8.94 -10.29 -3.95
C ASP A 72 -10.33 -9.61 -4.07
N ALA A 73 -10.43 -8.34 -3.67
CA ALA A 73 -11.65 -7.55 -3.80
C ALA A 73 -11.65 -6.67 -5.04
N LEU A 74 -10.54 -5.98 -5.32
CA LEU A 74 -10.48 -4.99 -6.38
C LEU A 74 -10.47 -5.60 -7.78
N ALA A 75 -9.77 -6.73 -7.99
CA ALA A 75 -9.65 -7.37 -9.30
C ALA A 75 -10.98 -7.91 -9.85
N GLN A 76 -12.02 -7.96 -9.03
CA GLN A 76 -13.37 -8.29 -9.46
C GLN A 76 -14.03 -7.17 -10.28
N HIS A 77 -13.52 -5.94 -10.17
CA HIS A 77 -14.13 -4.73 -10.74
C HIS A 77 -13.15 -3.85 -11.51
N PHE A 78 -11.83 -4.03 -11.28
CA PHE A 78 -10.77 -3.19 -11.80
C PHE A 78 -9.66 -4.03 -12.42
N ARG A 79 -9.00 -3.49 -13.43
CA ARG A 79 -7.75 -4.03 -13.96
C ARG A 79 -6.61 -3.54 -13.06
N CYS A 80 -6.20 -4.39 -12.12
CA CYS A 80 -5.22 -4.07 -11.10
C CYS A 80 -3.80 -4.35 -11.58
N LEU A 81 -2.91 -3.35 -11.49
CA LEU A 81 -1.48 -3.47 -11.68
C LEU A 81 -0.78 -3.23 -10.35
N TRP A 82 0.09 -4.14 -9.95
CA TRP A 82 0.98 -3.96 -8.79
C TRP A 82 2.39 -4.42 -9.14
N PHE A 83 3.37 -3.89 -8.43
CA PHE A 83 4.77 -4.12 -8.77
C PHE A 83 5.67 -4.03 -7.54
N ASP A 84 6.87 -4.57 -7.66
CA ASP A 84 7.93 -4.31 -6.70
C ASP A 84 8.57 -2.96 -7.02
N ASN A 85 8.65 -2.08 -6.03
CA ASN A 85 9.34 -0.79 -6.19
C ASN A 85 10.80 -1.01 -6.58
N ARG A 86 11.35 -0.10 -7.40
CA ARG A 86 12.74 -0.08 -7.86
C ARG A 86 13.73 -0.50 -6.77
N GLY A 87 14.58 -1.48 -7.09
CA GLY A 87 15.61 -2.04 -6.20
C GLY A 87 15.08 -3.03 -5.16
N TYR A 88 13.79 -3.38 -5.17
CA TYR A 88 13.19 -4.36 -4.27
C TYR A 88 12.67 -5.58 -5.03
N GLY A 89 12.61 -6.73 -4.34
CA GLY A 89 12.05 -7.98 -4.87
C GLY A 89 12.67 -8.37 -6.21
N LYS A 90 11.84 -8.48 -7.23
CA LYS A 90 12.26 -8.79 -8.60
C LYS A 90 12.61 -7.55 -9.43
N SER A 91 12.38 -6.32 -8.93
CA SER A 91 12.68 -5.06 -9.63
C SER A 91 14.15 -4.64 -9.44
N LEU A 92 15.05 -5.25 -10.21
CA LEU A 92 16.51 -5.13 -10.09
C LEU A 92 17.16 -4.70 -11.40
N PRO A 93 18.42 -4.22 -11.37
CA PRO A 93 19.24 -3.93 -10.20
C PRO A 93 18.79 -2.68 -9.46
N LEU A 94 19.28 -2.51 -8.22
CA LEU A 94 19.16 -1.23 -7.50
C LEU A 94 20.07 -0.20 -8.17
N THR A 95 19.48 0.82 -8.75
CA THR A 95 20.23 1.91 -9.40
C THR A 95 20.93 2.81 -8.37
N PRO A 96 22.03 3.50 -8.75
CA PRO A 96 22.77 4.37 -7.83
C PRO A 96 21.91 5.47 -7.21
N SER A 97 21.08 6.14 -8.02
CA SER A 97 20.10 7.12 -7.56
C SER A 97 18.76 6.46 -7.30
N LEU A 98 18.19 6.71 -6.13
CA LEU A 98 16.82 6.32 -5.79
C LEU A 98 16.12 7.56 -5.23
N THR A 99 15.14 8.07 -5.93
CA THR A 99 14.35 9.24 -5.52
C THR A 99 12.86 8.97 -5.68
N VAL A 100 12.04 9.67 -4.91
CA VAL A 100 10.57 9.57 -5.06
C VAL A 100 10.09 10.02 -6.44
N PRO A 101 10.61 11.13 -7.03
CA PRO A 101 10.25 11.49 -8.41
C PRO A 101 10.56 10.39 -9.43
N GLN A 102 11.72 9.74 -9.34
CA GLN A 102 12.07 8.64 -10.24
C GLN A 102 11.11 7.44 -10.07
N MET A 103 10.72 7.12 -8.83
CA MET A 103 9.72 6.06 -8.59
C MET A 103 8.33 6.47 -9.10
N GLY A 104 7.99 7.77 -9.10
CA GLY A 104 6.79 8.29 -9.77
C GLY A 104 6.84 8.10 -11.29
N GLU A 105 8.00 8.35 -11.93
CA GLU A 105 8.21 8.05 -13.34
C GLU A 105 8.09 6.55 -13.66
N ASP A 106 8.48 5.66 -12.72
CA ASP A 106 8.28 4.21 -12.89
C ASP A 106 6.79 3.86 -12.99
N VAL A 107 5.92 4.51 -12.17
CA VAL A 107 4.47 4.33 -12.26
C VAL A 107 3.95 4.75 -13.63
N LEU A 108 4.38 5.91 -14.13
CA LEU A 108 3.97 6.40 -15.45
C LEU A 108 4.48 5.50 -16.59
N ALA A 109 5.71 5.00 -16.49
CA ALA A 109 6.26 4.06 -17.47
C ALA A 109 5.50 2.71 -17.49
N LEU A 110 5.02 2.24 -16.33
CA LEU A 110 4.17 1.06 -16.26
C LEU A 110 2.78 1.32 -16.87
N MET A 111 2.23 2.54 -16.70
CA MET A 111 1.00 2.95 -17.40
C MET A 111 1.19 2.94 -18.91
N ASP A 112 2.34 3.43 -19.40
CA ASP A 112 2.66 3.44 -20.84
C ASP A 112 2.79 2.02 -21.39
N ALA A 113 3.50 1.14 -20.66
CA ALA A 113 3.72 -0.25 -21.07
C ALA A 113 2.40 -1.07 -21.15
N GLU A 114 1.38 -0.69 -20.40
CA GLU A 114 0.06 -1.33 -20.40
C GLU A 114 -1.00 -0.53 -21.16
N GLU A 115 -0.57 0.53 -21.87
CA GLU A 115 -1.45 1.41 -22.64
C GLU A 115 -2.60 2.01 -21.80
N PHE A 116 -2.34 2.23 -20.51
CA PHE A 116 -3.29 2.89 -19.63
C PHE A 116 -3.27 4.41 -19.86
N ALA A 117 -4.20 4.91 -20.67
CA ALA A 117 -4.33 6.35 -20.87
C ALA A 117 -4.55 7.09 -19.55
N THR A 118 -5.38 6.52 -18.67
CA THR A 118 -5.66 7.01 -17.31
C THR A 118 -5.71 5.85 -16.32
N ALA A 119 -5.42 6.11 -15.03
CA ALA A 119 -5.54 5.12 -13.96
C ALA A 119 -5.89 5.76 -12.61
N HIS A 120 -6.46 4.96 -11.72
CA HIS A 120 -6.52 5.26 -10.29
C HIS A 120 -5.18 4.86 -9.65
N LEU A 121 -4.68 5.65 -8.70
CA LEU A 121 -3.46 5.32 -7.97
C LEU A 121 -3.80 5.06 -6.49
N ILE A 122 -3.38 3.90 -5.98
CA ILE A 122 -3.44 3.54 -4.56
C ILE A 122 -2.02 3.47 -4.04
N GLY A 123 -1.68 4.29 -3.03
CA GLY A 123 -0.35 4.31 -2.44
C GLY A 123 -0.38 4.14 -0.93
N HIS A 124 0.45 3.23 -0.41
CA HIS A 124 0.63 3.00 1.02
C HIS A 124 1.98 3.54 1.49
N SER A 125 2.02 4.33 2.56
CA SER A 125 3.27 4.82 3.16
C SER A 125 4.15 5.57 2.12
N LEU A 126 5.38 5.12 1.85
CA LEU A 126 6.22 5.62 0.75
C LEU A 126 5.48 5.60 -0.60
N GLY A 127 4.66 4.57 -0.84
CA GLY A 127 3.85 4.47 -2.05
C GLY A 127 2.87 5.63 -2.23
N GLY A 128 2.41 6.24 -1.14
CA GLY A 128 1.60 7.46 -1.18
C GLY A 128 2.38 8.66 -1.72
N LEU A 129 3.64 8.83 -1.30
CA LEU A 129 4.52 9.87 -1.85
C LEU A 129 4.84 9.62 -3.33
N ILE A 130 5.05 8.36 -3.72
CA ILE A 130 5.26 7.97 -5.12
C ILE A 130 4.02 8.30 -5.95
N ALA A 131 2.82 7.98 -5.46
CA ALA A 131 1.56 8.29 -6.14
C ALA A 131 1.34 9.81 -6.29
N LEU A 132 1.64 10.61 -5.25
CA LEU A 132 1.61 12.07 -5.32
C LEU A 132 2.59 12.61 -6.36
N SER A 133 3.80 12.05 -6.41
CA SER A 133 4.82 12.43 -7.39
C SER A 133 4.39 12.06 -8.82
N ALA A 134 3.87 10.86 -9.05
CA ALA A 134 3.35 10.45 -10.36
C ALA A 134 2.19 11.37 -10.80
N ALA A 135 1.26 11.64 -9.89
CA ALA A 135 0.13 12.52 -10.16
C ALA A 135 0.57 13.95 -10.50
N SER A 136 1.60 14.49 -9.83
CA SER A 136 2.12 15.82 -10.15
C SER A 136 2.80 15.93 -11.51
N GLN A 137 3.42 14.82 -11.96
CA GLN A 137 4.09 14.75 -13.26
C GLN A 137 3.09 14.56 -14.42
N ALA A 138 1.96 13.92 -14.19
CA ALA A 138 0.96 13.62 -15.22
C ALA A 138 -0.47 13.69 -14.68
N ARG A 139 -0.88 14.87 -14.18
CA ARG A 139 -2.17 15.13 -13.52
C ARG A 139 -3.38 14.63 -14.33
N SER A 140 -3.37 14.86 -15.64
CA SER A 140 -4.47 14.46 -16.55
C SER A 140 -4.62 12.94 -16.72
N ARG A 141 -3.60 12.18 -16.36
CA ARG A 141 -3.62 10.71 -16.43
C ARG A 141 -4.09 10.03 -15.15
N VAL A 142 -4.34 10.79 -14.08
CA VAL A 142 -4.76 10.23 -12.78
C VAL A 142 -6.23 10.50 -12.54
N LEU A 143 -7.03 9.45 -12.48
CA LEU A 143 -8.47 9.51 -12.23
C LEU A 143 -8.78 9.80 -10.75
N SER A 144 -8.05 9.19 -9.84
CA SER A 144 -8.16 9.44 -8.40
C SER A 144 -6.94 9.00 -7.63
N LEU A 145 -6.79 9.50 -6.40
CA LEU A 145 -5.78 9.10 -5.43
C LEU A 145 -6.43 8.41 -4.23
N SER A 146 -5.87 7.27 -3.81
CA SER A 146 -6.14 6.64 -2.52
C SER A 146 -4.83 6.56 -1.74
N LEU A 147 -4.72 7.34 -0.69
CA LEU A 147 -3.48 7.55 0.08
C LEU A 147 -3.65 6.94 1.47
N LEU A 148 -2.96 5.81 1.71
CA LEU A 148 -3.11 5.00 2.91
C LEU A 148 -1.90 5.15 3.81
N ASN A 149 -2.12 5.52 5.08
CA ASN A 149 -1.06 5.62 6.09
C ASN A 149 0.19 6.35 5.57
N THR A 150 0.00 7.54 5.03
CA THR A 150 1.05 8.37 4.40
C THR A 150 0.95 9.83 4.81
N PHE A 151 1.84 10.66 4.27
CA PHE A 151 2.01 12.06 4.62
C PHE A 151 2.47 12.86 3.38
N ALA A 152 2.48 14.20 3.44
CA ALA A 152 2.97 15.05 2.35
C ALA A 152 4.49 15.14 2.29
N SER A 153 5.17 15.13 3.45
CA SER A 153 6.63 15.31 3.53
C SER A 153 7.27 14.27 4.43
N GLY A 154 8.37 13.69 3.98
CA GLY A 154 9.18 12.74 4.76
C GLY A 154 9.91 13.36 5.94
N THR A 155 9.84 14.68 6.11
CA THR A 155 10.37 15.41 7.27
C THR A 155 9.33 15.59 8.39
N VAL A 156 8.06 15.25 8.14
CA VAL A 156 7.00 15.24 9.14
C VAL A 156 6.81 13.80 9.63
N PRO A 157 6.97 13.50 10.93
CA PRO A 157 6.90 14.40 12.06
C PRO A 157 8.30 14.76 12.60
N THR A 158 8.63 16.03 12.61
CA THR A 158 9.90 16.56 13.11
C THR A 158 10.08 16.46 14.62
N ARG A 159 9.07 16.07 15.37
CA ARG A 159 9.23 15.60 16.75
C ARG A 159 9.48 14.09 16.68
N ILE A 160 10.75 13.71 16.74
CA ILE A 160 11.12 12.32 16.98
C ILE A 160 10.51 11.95 18.33
N ASP A 161 9.36 11.28 18.28
CA ASP A 161 8.78 10.68 19.47
C ASP A 161 9.80 9.68 20.00
N ARG A 162 10.24 9.85 21.24
CA ARG A 162 11.21 8.95 21.91
C ARG A 162 10.73 7.50 21.83
N LYS A 163 9.43 7.28 21.83
CA LYS A 163 8.82 5.96 21.66
C LYS A 163 9.05 5.41 20.26
N LEU A 164 8.82 6.21 19.21
CA LEU A 164 9.08 5.79 17.82
C LEU A 164 10.56 5.49 17.60
N LEU A 165 11.46 6.36 18.11
CA LEU A 165 12.90 6.12 18.03
C LEU A 165 13.29 4.80 18.70
N TRP A 166 12.80 4.56 19.91
CA TRP A 166 13.06 3.32 20.65
C TRP A 166 12.50 2.09 19.92
N MET A 167 11.27 2.15 19.40
CA MET A 167 10.67 1.05 18.66
C MET A 167 11.45 0.76 17.38
N THR A 168 11.85 1.79 16.64
CA THR A 168 12.68 1.65 15.42
C THR A 168 14.04 1.03 15.76
N LEU A 169 14.69 1.48 16.83
CA LEU A 169 15.98 0.93 17.26
C LEU A 169 15.88 -0.57 17.59
N ARG A 170 14.80 -0.99 18.25
CA ARG A 170 14.54 -2.41 18.56
C ARG A 170 14.43 -3.29 17.32
N THR A 171 14.05 -2.74 16.17
CA THR A 171 14.02 -3.51 14.91
C THR A 171 15.42 -3.82 14.36
N GLN A 172 16.47 -3.16 14.88
CA GLN A 172 17.85 -3.29 14.41
C GLN A 172 18.77 -4.01 15.42
N ILE A 173 18.38 -4.05 16.69
CA ILE A 173 19.22 -4.57 17.79
C ILE A 173 18.62 -5.85 18.37
N GLY A 174 19.49 -6.77 18.78
CA GLY A 174 19.13 -8.02 19.44
C GLY A 174 19.10 -9.22 18.49
N THR A 175 18.57 -10.33 18.97
CA THR A 175 18.43 -11.57 18.19
C THR A 175 17.37 -11.42 17.08
N LEU A 176 17.42 -12.30 16.08
CA LEU A 176 16.45 -12.27 14.97
C LEU A 176 14.99 -12.34 15.46
N PRO A 177 14.60 -13.22 16.40
CA PRO A 177 13.25 -13.22 16.95
C PRO A 177 12.86 -11.90 17.63
N MET A 178 13.78 -11.28 18.37
CA MET A 178 13.52 -9.98 19.01
C MET A 178 13.24 -8.88 17.97
N ARG A 179 14.01 -8.83 16.89
CA ARG A 179 13.83 -7.85 15.80
C ARG A 179 12.55 -8.08 15.04
N ARG A 180 12.16 -9.34 14.74
CA ARG A 180 10.87 -9.71 14.15
C ARG A 180 9.72 -9.19 14.98
N ARG A 181 9.74 -9.50 16.28
CA ARG A 181 8.74 -9.04 17.22
C ARG A 181 8.65 -7.51 17.27
N ALA A 182 9.79 -6.82 17.37
CA ALA A 182 9.84 -5.36 17.39
C ALA A 182 9.26 -4.75 16.10
N PHE A 183 9.53 -5.35 14.94
CA PHE A 183 8.93 -4.90 13.67
C PHE A 183 7.40 -5.05 13.66
N VAL A 184 6.89 -6.19 14.11
CA VAL A 184 5.43 -6.41 14.16
C VAL A 184 4.78 -5.46 15.17
N GLU A 185 5.40 -5.22 16.35
CA GLU A 185 4.94 -4.24 17.33
C GLU A 185 4.98 -2.78 16.80
N LEU A 186 5.84 -2.47 15.84
CA LEU A 186 5.92 -1.15 15.23
C LEU A 186 4.76 -0.90 14.25
N VAL A 187 4.32 -1.93 13.52
CA VAL A 187 3.33 -1.79 12.44
C VAL A 187 1.91 -2.25 12.80
N MET A 188 1.74 -2.96 13.92
CA MET A 188 0.47 -3.47 14.42
C MET A 188 0.12 -2.90 15.80
N PRO A 189 -1.15 -2.61 16.13
CA PRO A 189 -1.51 -2.09 17.43
C PRO A 189 -1.53 -3.19 18.50
N LYS A 190 -1.21 -2.82 19.73
CA LYS A 190 -1.15 -3.78 20.85
C LYS A 190 -2.41 -4.65 21.02
N PRO A 191 -3.65 -4.11 20.96
CA PRO A 191 -4.84 -4.93 21.09
C PRO A 191 -4.94 -6.04 20.03
N TYR A 192 -4.51 -5.75 18.80
CA TYR A 192 -4.48 -6.77 17.73
C TYR A 192 -3.47 -7.87 18.05
N LEU A 193 -2.26 -7.50 18.52
CA LEU A 193 -1.22 -8.47 18.88
C LEU A 193 -1.61 -9.39 20.04
N GLN A 194 -2.41 -8.89 20.99
CA GLN A 194 -2.90 -9.69 22.13
C GLN A 194 -3.90 -10.77 21.71
N GLN A 195 -4.57 -10.62 20.57
CA GLN A 195 -5.57 -11.54 20.04
C GLN A 195 -4.99 -12.55 19.03
N HIS A 196 -3.74 -12.40 18.62
CA HIS A 196 -3.13 -13.20 17.57
C HIS A 196 -1.84 -13.90 18.04
N ASN A 197 -1.59 -15.08 17.48
CA ASN A 197 -0.30 -15.76 17.69
C ASN A 197 0.80 -14.99 16.94
N LEU A 198 1.78 -14.50 17.68
CA LEU A 198 2.84 -13.65 17.13
C LEU A 198 3.69 -14.37 16.08
N ASP A 199 4.02 -15.65 16.27
CA ASP A 199 4.87 -16.40 15.33
C ASP A 199 4.17 -16.61 14.00
N LYS A 200 2.87 -16.96 14.04
CA LYS A 200 2.04 -17.07 12.83
C LYS A 200 1.89 -15.73 12.11
N LEU A 201 1.79 -14.64 12.88
CA LEU A 201 1.71 -13.30 12.30
C LEU A 201 3.04 -12.89 11.65
N VAL A 202 4.17 -13.21 12.26
CA VAL A 202 5.50 -13.00 11.68
C VAL A 202 5.66 -13.79 10.38
N GLU A 203 5.27 -15.06 10.37
CA GLU A 203 5.32 -15.92 9.17
C GLU A 203 4.44 -15.33 8.05
N HIS A 204 3.20 -14.99 8.36
CA HIS A 204 2.27 -14.40 7.40
C HIS A 204 2.78 -13.08 6.81
N LEU A 205 3.23 -12.15 7.65
CA LEU A 205 3.79 -10.87 7.20
C LEU A 205 5.10 -11.05 6.42
N SER A 206 5.96 -12.01 6.81
CA SER A 206 7.18 -12.32 6.07
C SER A 206 6.86 -12.78 4.65
N ALA A 207 5.87 -13.64 4.49
CA ALA A 207 5.41 -14.13 3.19
C ALA A 207 4.85 -12.98 2.33
N LEU A 208 3.95 -12.16 2.88
CA LEU A 208 3.37 -11.01 2.18
C LEU A 208 4.41 -9.95 1.79
N PHE A 209 5.35 -9.66 2.68
CA PHE A 209 6.39 -8.65 2.42
C PHE A 209 7.52 -9.18 1.51
N GLY A 210 7.54 -10.49 1.25
CA GLY A 210 8.56 -11.13 0.42
C GLY A 210 9.95 -11.06 1.05
N ARG A 211 10.05 -11.01 2.40
CA ARG A 211 11.32 -10.89 3.11
C ARG A 211 11.26 -11.34 4.56
N GLU A 212 12.44 -11.56 5.12
CA GLU A 212 12.66 -11.68 6.56
C GLU A 212 12.42 -10.33 7.28
N LEU A 213 11.46 -10.29 8.23
CA LEU A 213 11.06 -9.05 8.90
C LEU A 213 12.16 -8.45 9.78
N GLY A 214 12.96 -9.31 10.43
CA GLY A 214 14.05 -8.90 11.30
C GLY A 214 15.35 -8.53 10.57
N SER A 215 15.37 -8.57 9.23
CA SER A 215 16.54 -8.27 8.41
C SER A 215 16.15 -7.41 7.20
N PRO A 216 16.06 -6.07 7.39
CA PRO A 216 15.67 -5.18 6.30
C PRO A 216 16.70 -5.25 5.16
N PRO A 217 16.25 -5.30 3.89
CA PRO A 217 17.14 -5.32 2.73
C PRO A 217 17.89 -3.98 2.58
N LYS A 218 19.05 -4.02 1.92
CA LYS A 218 19.88 -2.79 1.69
C LYS A 218 19.11 -1.64 1.05
N VAL A 219 18.15 -1.92 0.19
CA VAL A 219 17.31 -0.90 -0.46
C VAL A 219 16.41 -0.16 0.53
N ALA A 220 16.02 -0.78 1.64
CA ALA A 220 15.14 -0.16 2.64
C ALA A 220 15.69 1.19 3.12
N MET A 221 16.99 1.24 3.44
CA MET A 221 17.64 2.49 3.86
C MET A 221 17.66 3.53 2.75
N LYS A 222 17.91 3.13 1.50
CA LYS A 222 17.87 4.06 0.35
C LYS A 222 16.47 4.62 0.13
N GLN A 223 15.43 3.78 0.26
CA GLN A 223 14.03 4.21 0.17
C GLN A 223 13.67 5.18 1.30
N VAL A 224 14.08 4.91 2.54
CA VAL A 224 13.90 5.83 3.68
C VAL A 224 14.59 7.17 3.43
N LEU A 225 15.81 7.17 2.91
CA LEU A 225 16.54 8.40 2.57
C LEU A 225 15.86 9.17 1.43
N ALA A 226 15.39 8.48 0.39
CA ALA A 226 14.63 9.09 -0.69
C ALA A 226 13.33 9.74 -0.18
N MET A 227 12.60 9.03 0.67
CA MET A 227 11.39 9.52 1.33
C MET A 227 11.68 10.77 2.19
N ARG A 228 12.74 10.76 3.00
CA ARG A 228 13.10 11.90 3.88
C ARG A 228 13.55 13.15 3.11
N LYS A 229 14.06 12.99 1.90
CA LYS A 229 14.48 14.10 1.02
C LYS A 229 13.35 14.67 0.18
N PHE A 230 12.21 13.98 0.13
CA PHE A 230 11.10 14.40 -0.70
C PHE A 230 10.04 15.14 0.11
N ASP A 231 9.61 16.28 -0.41
CA ASP A 231 8.49 17.06 0.10
C ASP A 231 7.46 17.27 -1.03
N ALA A 232 6.29 16.66 -0.88
CA ALA A 232 5.19 16.83 -1.81
C ALA A 232 4.36 18.08 -1.52
N THR A 233 4.59 18.80 -0.41
CA THR A 233 3.79 19.96 -0.01
C THR A 233 3.67 21.01 -1.12
N PRO A 234 4.74 21.37 -1.86
CA PRO A 234 4.63 22.33 -2.97
C PRO A 234 3.81 21.82 -4.16
N LEU A 235 3.59 20.50 -4.27
CA LEU A 235 2.86 19.88 -5.38
C LEU A 235 1.35 19.83 -5.13
N LEU A 236 0.91 19.88 -3.85
CA LEU A 236 -0.46 19.66 -3.46
C LEU A 236 -1.46 20.66 -4.07
N PRO A 237 -1.15 21.96 -4.21
CA PRO A 237 -2.07 22.89 -4.86
C PRO A 237 -2.43 22.50 -6.30
N GLY A 238 -1.47 21.96 -7.07
CA GLY A 238 -1.71 21.44 -8.43
C GLY A 238 -2.52 20.15 -8.50
N LEU A 239 -2.65 19.46 -7.37
CA LEU A 239 -3.42 18.22 -7.24
C LEU A 239 -4.78 18.43 -6.56
N ALA A 240 -5.03 19.60 -5.99
CA ALA A 240 -6.30 19.91 -5.33
C ALA A 240 -7.47 19.71 -6.30
N GLY A 241 -8.57 19.14 -5.79
CA GLY A 241 -9.75 18.81 -6.59
C GLY A 241 -9.65 17.52 -7.41
N LEU A 242 -8.49 16.82 -7.42
CA LEU A 242 -8.45 15.44 -7.88
C LEU A 242 -9.23 14.57 -6.88
N PRO A 243 -10.16 13.70 -7.32
CA PRO A 243 -10.85 12.80 -6.40
C PRO A 243 -9.86 12.07 -5.50
N THR A 244 -9.85 12.38 -4.21
CA THR A 244 -8.83 11.87 -3.28
C THR A 244 -9.46 11.30 -2.02
N LEU A 245 -9.03 10.09 -1.64
CA LEU A 245 -9.29 9.45 -0.37
C LEU A 245 -7.98 9.35 0.42
N VAL A 246 -7.96 9.89 1.63
CA VAL A 246 -6.85 9.69 2.57
C VAL A 246 -7.35 8.84 3.73
N MET A 247 -6.73 7.70 3.95
CA MET A 247 -6.99 6.83 5.09
C MET A 247 -5.79 6.82 6.03
N SER A 248 -6.03 7.08 7.31
CA SER A 248 -5.01 7.02 8.36
C SER A 248 -5.46 6.12 9.49
N SER A 249 -4.53 5.49 10.17
CA SER A 249 -4.80 4.61 11.30
C SER A 249 -4.50 5.32 12.61
N ARG A 250 -5.42 5.24 13.59
CA ARG A 250 -5.28 5.95 14.88
C ARG A 250 -3.99 5.63 15.62
N HIS A 251 -3.54 4.39 15.54
CA HIS A 251 -2.37 3.91 16.27
C HIS A 251 -1.09 3.91 15.44
N ASP A 252 -1.09 4.55 14.26
CA ASP A 252 0.08 4.62 13.40
C ASP A 252 1.10 5.63 13.93
N LEU A 253 2.29 5.13 14.29
CA LEU A 253 3.40 5.93 14.76
C LEU A 253 4.33 6.39 13.63
N LEU A 254 4.29 5.70 12.47
CA LEU A 254 5.12 5.99 11.29
C LEU A 254 4.50 7.08 10.42
N ALA A 255 3.18 7.05 10.24
CA ALA A 255 2.40 8.04 9.53
C ALA A 255 1.21 8.48 10.41
N PRO A 256 1.42 9.39 11.36
CA PRO A 256 0.39 9.74 12.34
C PRO A 256 -0.85 10.33 11.66
N PRO A 257 -2.06 10.08 12.22
CA PRO A 257 -3.32 10.51 11.62
C PRO A 257 -3.40 12.03 11.39
N SER A 258 -2.70 12.82 12.19
CA SER A 258 -2.60 14.27 12.00
C SER A 258 -1.98 14.66 10.65
N ALA A 259 -0.96 13.92 10.20
CA ALA A 259 -0.31 14.16 8.91
C ALA A 259 -1.25 13.82 7.74
N GLY A 260 -1.98 12.70 7.82
CA GLY A 260 -2.98 12.33 6.82
C GLY A 260 -4.15 13.32 6.78
N ARG A 261 -4.58 13.86 7.93
CA ARG A 261 -5.63 14.86 8.00
C ARG A 261 -5.24 16.17 7.30
N LEU A 262 -4.01 16.64 7.53
CA LEU A 262 -3.45 17.80 6.83
C LEU A 262 -3.33 17.55 5.31
N LEU A 263 -2.89 16.35 4.92
CA LEU A 263 -2.80 15.96 3.52
C LEU A 263 -4.18 15.97 2.84
N ALA A 264 -5.21 15.43 3.50
CA ALA A 264 -6.58 15.43 2.98
C ALA A 264 -7.13 16.85 2.81
N GLN A 265 -6.88 17.72 3.79
CA GLN A 265 -7.28 19.14 3.72
C GLN A 265 -6.60 19.85 2.54
N ALA A 266 -5.30 19.68 2.35
CA ALA A 266 -4.55 20.33 1.27
C ALA A 266 -4.99 19.85 -0.13
N LEU A 267 -5.44 18.60 -0.25
CA LEU A 267 -5.94 18.02 -1.51
C LEU A 267 -7.44 18.23 -1.72
N LEU A 268 -8.17 18.83 -0.75
CA LEU A 268 -9.63 18.90 -0.73
C LEU A 268 -10.28 17.50 -0.82
N GLY A 269 -9.60 16.51 -0.26
CA GLY A 269 -9.97 15.10 -0.31
C GLY A 269 -10.80 14.63 0.89
N ARG A 270 -11.43 13.47 0.72
CA ARG A 270 -12.12 12.77 1.82
C ARG A 270 -11.10 12.18 2.79
N TYR A 271 -11.27 12.43 4.08
CA TYR A 271 -10.47 11.81 5.15
C TYR A 271 -11.25 10.69 5.86
N VAL A 272 -10.56 9.59 6.14
CA VAL A 272 -11.08 8.47 6.95
C VAL A 272 -10.02 8.09 7.99
N GLU A 273 -10.40 8.01 9.26
CA GLU A 273 -9.56 7.47 10.33
C GLU A 273 -10.03 6.07 10.72
N LEU A 274 -9.12 5.10 10.67
CA LEU A 274 -9.35 3.73 11.08
C LEU A 274 -9.05 3.61 12.59
N PRO A 275 -10.06 3.42 13.47
CA PRO A 275 -9.91 3.62 14.91
C PRO A 275 -9.00 2.59 15.59
N ASP A 276 -9.05 1.33 15.13
CA ASP A 276 -8.36 0.20 15.77
C ASP A 276 -7.16 -0.31 14.96
N ALA A 277 -6.70 0.49 13.98
CA ALA A 277 -5.63 0.12 13.07
C ALA A 277 -4.32 0.85 13.35
N SER A 278 -3.21 0.30 12.80
CA SER A 278 -1.88 0.90 12.78
C SER A 278 -1.32 0.91 11.36
N HIS A 279 0.00 1.01 11.19
CA HIS A 279 0.63 1.22 9.90
C HIS A 279 0.31 0.12 8.86
N ALA A 280 0.13 -1.12 9.28
CA ALA A 280 -0.22 -2.24 8.41
C ALA A 280 -1.74 -2.41 8.20
N ALA A 281 -2.54 -1.35 8.28
CA ALA A 281 -4.00 -1.40 8.12
C ALA A 281 -4.49 -2.18 6.89
N PRO A 282 -3.88 -2.09 5.69
CA PRO A 282 -4.29 -2.88 4.53
C PRO A 282 -4.26 -4.40 4.75
N ILE A 283 -3.41 -4.87 5.68
CA ILE A 283 -3.29 -6.29 6.04
C ILE A 283 -4.06 -6.58 7.33
N GLN A 284 -4.10 -5.63 8.26
CA GLN A 284 -4.72 -5.79 9.56
C GLN A 284 -6.25 -5.83 9.49
N CYS A 285 -6.86 -4.98 8.66
CA CYS A 285 -8.31 -4.85 8.51
C CYS A 285 -8.68 -4.67 7.02
N PRO A 286 -8.38 -5.68 6.16
CA PRO A 286 -8.53 -5.56 4.71
C PRO A 286 -9.98 -5.29 4.29
N GLU A 287 -10.97 -5.87 4.95
CA GLU A 287 -12.38 -5.70 4.61
C GLU A 287 -12.80 -4.23 4.72
N LEU A 288 -12.43 -3.57 5.81
CA LEU A 288 -12.75 -2.15 6.04
C LEU A 288 -12.02 -1.25 5.03
N VAL A 289 -10.73 -1.53 4.79
CA VAL A 289 -9.93 -0.79 3.78
C VAL A 289 -10.54 -0.98 2.40
N ASN A 290 -10.87 -2.21 2.00
CA ASN A 290 -11.44 -2.53 0.70
C ASN A 290 -12.81 -1.87 0.49
N GLN A 291 -13.66 -1.83 1.52
CA GLN A 291 -14.95 -1.13 1.46
C GLN A 291 -14.77 0.35 1.09
N HIS A 292 -13.84 1.04 1.74
CA HIS A 292 -13.56 2.45 1.44
C HIS A 292 -12.95 2.66 0.06
N LEU A 293 -12.05 1.77 -0.37
CA LEU A 293 -11.43 1.80 -1.69
C LEU A 293 -12.49 1.60 -2.80
N LEU A 294 -13.29 0.55 -2.71
CA LEU A 294 -14.33 0.25 -3.71
C LEU A 294 -15.32 1.41 -3.90
N VAL A 295 -15.80 1.99 -2.79
CA VAL A 295 -16.70 3.15 -2.85
C VAL A 295 -16.02 4.36 -3.50
N HIS A 296 -14.75 4.63 -3.15
CA HIS A 296 -14.02 5.77 -3.71
C HIS A 296 -13.74 5.61 -5.21
N LEU A 297 -13.19 4.46 -5.60
CA LEU A 297 -12.86 4.14 -6.98
C LEU A 297 -14.12 4.10 -7.86
N GLY A 298 -15.20 3.48 -7.39
CA GLY A 298 -16.47 3.42 -8.11
C GLY A 298 -17.07 4.80 -8.39
N ARG A 299 -17.03 5.70 -7.40
CA ARG A 299 -17.47 7.10 -7.60
C ARG A 299 -16.58 7.85 -8.59
N ALA A 300 -15.29 7.71 -8.49
CA ALA A 300 -14.34 8.39 -9.38
C ALA A 300 -14.35 7.83 -10.82
N SER A 301 -14.83 6.60 -11.02
CA SER A 301 -15.05 6.00 -12.35
C SER A 301 -16.44 6.31 -12.94
N GLY A 302 -17.32 6.98 -12.19
CA GLY A 302 -18.71 7.18 -12.60
C GLY A 302 -19.55 5.89 -12.60
N ALA A 303 -19.06 4.81 -12.00
CA ALA A 303 -19.73 3.51 -11.94
C ALA A 303 -20.74 3.40 -10.78
N ILE A 304 -20.67 4.32 -9.81
CA ILE A 304 -21.60 4.43 -8.67
C ILE A 304 -21.98 5.91 -8.56
N GLY A 305 -23.23 6.21 -8.87
CA GLY A 305 -23.85 7.52 -8.69
C GLY A 305 -24.30 7.74 -7.23
#